data_a7b65044bc96763399095241aa784f22
#
_entry.id   a7b65044bc96763399095241aa784f22
#
_cell.length_a   1.000
_cell.length_b   1.000
_cell.length_c   1.000
_cell.angle_alpha   90.00
_cell.angle_beta   90.00
_cell.angle_gamma   90.00
#
_symmetry.space_group_name_H-M   'P 1'
#
loop_
_entity.id
_entity.type
_entity.pdbx_description
1 polymer ?
#
loop_
_entity_poly.entity_id
_entity_poly.type
_entity_poly.pdbx_seq_one_letter_code
_entity_poly.pdbx_strand_id
1 'polypeptide(L)'
;MKILHTGDWHLGRTLEGRSRQEEQEAFIDELVTIVREYKVDLILMAGDVYDSVNPPAMAEKLFYEACARLTAEGSQLVIIAGNHDQPERVAASSPLVAAQGIALLGLPVASPIYVNVARTNEQAIIAALPYPSEARLSELLSLDESEQALRVQYSAKVGKLMAQMGHYFKEDTVNLAMSHIYVLGGLESDSERPIQVGGAYTVSPSELNIGAQYTALGHLHRPQQVKGEGIIRYSGSPLAYSFSEAGQTKSVMLLDIAPGQSPVLEEIYLSCGRPLLKWRCQGGLEEVQRWLDEGRDNQAFIDLEIKLTEAMSLGDIHALRKAHQGIIHIRPIYPEQEQELSASERASLSISEMFTHFYTRQHGGAEPERELVELFMSLVEENKDSLIEEGAE
;
A
#
# COMPACT_ATOMS: atom_id res chain seq x y z
N MET A 1 25.10 11.00 -10.74
CA MET A 1 23.70 11.34 -11.14
C MET A 1 22.79 11.41 -9.92
N LYS A 2 21.69 12.17 -10.00
CA LYS A 2 20.67 12.24 -8.94
C LYS A 2 19.48 11.38 -9.31
N ILE A 3 19.10 10.47 -8.42
CA ILE A 3 18.02 9.51 -8.63
C ILE A 3 16.98 9.67 -7.53
N LEU A 4 15.70 9.65 -7.90
CA LEU A 4 14.60 9.66 -6.95
C LEU A 4 13.89 8.31 -6.98
N HIS A 5 13.71 7.69 -5.81
CA HIS A 5 12.97 6.44 -5.64
C HIS A 5 11.64 6.73 -4.96
N THR A 6 10.55 6.30 -5.58
CA THR A 6 9.17 6.34 -5.12
C THR A 6 8.46 5.04 -5.49
N GLY A 7 7.31 4.76 -4.90
CA GLY A 7 6.48 3.60 -5.21
C GLY A 7 5.11 3.70 -4.53
N ASP A 8 4.28 2.70 -4.74
CA ASP A 8 3.00 2.52 -4.03
C ASP A 8 2.09 3.77 -4.08
N TRP A 9 1.96 4.35 -5.29
CA TRP A 9 1.15 5.56 -5.50
C TRP A 9 -0.33 5.30 -5.32
N HIS A 10 -0.79 4.10 -5.69
CA HIS A 10 -2.19 3.68 -5.59
C HIS A 10 -3.16 4.75 -6.08
N LEU A 11 -2.91 5.31 -7.28
CA LEU A 11 -3.79 6.31 -7.87
C LEU A 11 -5.22 5.76 -8.02
N GLY A 12 -6.20 6.52 -7.54
CA GLY A 12 -7.59 6.11 -7.47
C GLY A 12 -8.01 5.44 -6.15
N ARG A 13 -7.07 5.20 -5.22
CA ARG A 13 -7.39 4.66 -3.89
C ARG A 13 -8.21 5.65 -3.08
N THR A 14 -9.17 5.10 -2.36
CA THR A 14 -10.01 5.84 -1.40
C THR A 14 -9.64 5.46 0.04
N LEU A 15 -10.04 6.28 1.00
CA LEU A 15 -10.01 5.94 2.42
C LEU A 15 -11.45 5.72 2.89
N GLU A 16 -11.83 4.46 3.12
CA GLU A 16 -13.18 4.08 3.52
C GLU A 16 -14.26 4.72 2.61
N GLY A 17 -14.06 4.61 1.28
CA GLY A 17 -14.94 5.16 0.27
C GLY A 17 -14.83 6.67 0.04
N ARG A 18 -13.99 7.39 0.77
CA ARG A 18 -13.73 8.81 0.53
C ARG A 18 -12.60 9.00 -0.48
N SER A 19 -12.86 9.82 -1.49
CA SER A 19 -11.86 10.15 -2.50
C SER A 19 -10.62 10.78 -1.86
N ARG A 20 -9.45 10.37 -2.35
CA ARG A 20 -8.14 10.94 -2.01
C ARG A 20 -7.51 11.66 -3.20
N GLN A 21 -8.30 11.94 -4.24
CA GLN A 21 -7.80 12.52 -5.50
C GLN A 21 -7.07 13.84 -5.29
N GLU A 22 -7.62 14.78 -4.51
CA GLU A 22 -6.97 16.07 -4.23
C GLU A 22 -5.60 15.90 -3.58
N GLU A 23 -5.44 14.90 -2.69
CA GLU A 23 -4.16 14.61 -2.07
C GLU A 23 -3.19 13.93 -3.05
N GLN A 24 -3.69 13.09 -3.94
CA GLN A 24 -2.89 12.47 -4.99
C GLN A 24 -2.42 13.52 -6.01
N GLU A 25 -3.25 14.49 -6.36
CA GLU A 25 -2.87 15.63 -7.20
C GLU A 25 -1.81 16.49 -6.49
N ALA A 26 -2.02 16.81 -5.20
CA ALA A 26 -1.06 17.57 -4.40
C ALA A 26 0.29 16.82 -4.26
N PHE A 27 0.27 15.49 -4.15
CA PHE A 27 1.49 14.68 -4.17
C PHE A 27 2.25 14.84 -5.48
N ILE A 28 1.57 14.78 -6.63
CA ILE A 28 2.23 14.98 -7.93
C ILE A 28 2.82 16.37 -8.04
N ASP A 29 2.13 17.41 -7.54
CA ASP A 29 2.64 18.78 -7.50
C ASP A 29 3.90 18.92 -6.65
N GLU A 30 3.90 18.30 -5.46
CA GLU A 30 5.06 18.26 -4.56
C GLU A 30 6.21 17.49 -5.18
N LEU A 31 5.93 16.32 -5.79
CA LEU A 31 6.95 15.49 -6.46
C LEU A 31 7.64 16.24 -7.61
N VAL A 32 6.88 16.93 -8.46
CA VAL A 32 7.43 17.76 -9.55
C VAL A 32 8.31 18.88 -8.99
N THR A 33 7.91 19.48 -7.88
CA THR A 33 8.69 20.53 -7.20
C THR A 33 10.02 19.97 -6.69
N ILE A 34 10.00 18.80 -6.01
CA ILE A 34 11.21 18.10 -5.55
C ILE A 34 12.13 17.79 -6.73
N VAL A 35 11.59 17.24 -7.80
CA VAL A 35 12.36 16.87 -9.01
C VAL A 35 13.06 18.09 -9.60
N ARG A 36 12.39 19.23 -9.68
CA ARG A 36 12.95 20.49 -10.19
C ARG A 36 14.03 21.04 -9.27
N GLU A 37 13.78 21.12 -7.97
CA GLU A 37 14.70 21.71 -6.99
C GLU A 37 16.00 20.92 -6.86
N TYR A 38 15.89 19.60 -6.80
CA TYR A 38 17.05 18.71 -6.69
C TYR A 38 17.70 18.39 -8.03
N LYS A 39 17.09 18.78 -9.17
CA LYS A 39 17.55 18.46 -10.52
C LYS A 39 17.74 16.96 -10.72
N VAL A 40 16.67 16.22 -10.46
CA VAL A 40 16.66 14.75 -10.55
C VAL A 40 16.86 14.31 -12.00
N ASP A 41 17.76 13.37 -12.22
CA ASP A 41 18.07 12.83 -13.56
C ASP A 41 17.22 11.62 -13.91
N LEU A 42 16.92 10.79 -12.90
CA LEU A 42 16.24 9.51 -13.08
C LEU A 42 15.24 9.30 -11.93
N ILE A 43 14.04 8.86 -12.25
CA ILE A 43 13.04 8.48 -11.29
C ILE A 43 12.77 6.97 -11.38
N LEU A 44 12.90 6.26 -10.26
CA LEU A 44 12.55 4.86 -10.11
C LEU A 44 11.20 4.78 -9.40
N MET A 45 10.17 4.34 -10.11
CA MET A 45 8.84 4.12 -9.55
C MET A 45 8.60 2.61 -9.39
N ALA A 46 8.66 2.14 -8.14
CA ALA A 46 8.79 0.74 -7.77
C ALA A 46 7.44 0.01 -7.63
N GLY A 47 6.51 0.22 -8.54
CA GLY A 47 5.24 -0.52 -8.64
C GLY A 47 4.07 0.11 -7.90
N ASP A 48 2.91 -0.54 -8.03
CA ASP A 48 1.61 -0.09 -7.54
C ASP A 48 1.28 1.35 -7.95
N VAL A 49 1.30 1.54 -9.28
CA VAL A 49 0.89 2.81 -9.92
C VAL A 49 -0.56 3.10 -9.58
N TYR A 50 -1.43 2.11 -9.74
CA TYR A 50 -2.86 2.18 -9.49
C TYR A 50 -3.28 1.31 -8.30
N ASP A 51 -4.41 1.63 -7.70
CA ASP A 51 -4.98 0.83 -6.60
C ASP A 51 -5.65 -0.46 -7.07
N SER A 52 -6.00 -0.57 -8.33
CA SER A 52 -6.69 -1.74 -8.87
C SER A 52 -6.37 -1.98 -10.34
N VAL A 53 -6.58 -3.22 -10.78
CA VAL A 53 -6.40 -3.65 -12.20
C VAL A 53 -7.24 -2.85 -13.20
N ASN A 54 -8.36 -2.27 -12.75
CA ASN A 54 -9.24 -1.40 -13.53
C ASN A 54 -9.36 -0.02 -12.84
N PRO A 55 -8.34 0.84 -12.97
CA PRO A 55 -8.32 2.15 -12.34
C PRO A 55 -9.40 3.07 -12.94
N PRO A 56 -9.92 4.02 -12.15
CA PRO A 56 -10.76 5.09 -12.68
C PRO A 56 -10.00 5.91 -13.73
N ALA A 57 -10.70 6.41 -14.75
CA ALA A 57 -10.10 7.22 -15.82
C ALA A 57 -9.33 8.46 -15.29
N MET A 58 -9.78 9.03 -14.16
CA MET A 58 -9.08 10.15 -13.51
C MET A 58 -7.71 9.74 -12.95
N ALA A 59 -7.57 8.51 -12.44
CA ALA A 59 -6.28 8.00 -11.99
C ALA A 59 -5.32 7.78 -13.16
N GLU A 60 -5.80 7.23 -14.28
CA GLU A 60 -4.99 7.09 -15.50
C GLU A 60 -4.55 8.46 -16.04
N LYS A 61 -5.47 9.42 -16.09
CA LYS A 61 -5.15 10.79 -16.50
C LYS A 61 -4.07 11.39 -15.62
N LEU A 62 -4.21 11.31 -14.30
CA LEU A 62 -3.23 11.85 -13.35
C LEU A 62 -1.85 11.19 -13.50
N PHE A 63 -1.80 9.89 -13.75
CA PHE A 63 -0.54 9.18 -14.02
C PHE A 63 0.17 9.72 -15.26
N TYR A 64 -0.53 9.87 -16.40
CA TYR A 64 0.08 10.38 -17.61
C TYR A 64 0.45 11.86 -17.50
N GLU A 65 -0.33 12.67 -16.80
CA GLU A 65 0.01 14.05 -16.49
C GLU A 65 1.27 14.13 -15.61
N ALA A 66 1.40 13.27 -14.60
CA ALA A 66 2.60 13.15 -13.79
C ALA A 66 3.83 12.80 -14.63
N CYS A 67 3.74 11.77 -15.47
CA CYS A 67 4.82 11.38 -16.36
C CYS A 67 5.27 12.53 -17.28
N ALA A 68 4.31 13.23 -17.90
CA ALA A 68 4.59 14.36 -18.79
C ALA A 68 5.25 15.53 -18.05
N ARG A 69 4.80 15.85 -16.84
CA ARG A 69 5.36 16.94 -16.02
C ARG A 69 6.76 16.60 -15.52
N LEU A 70 7.00 15.38 -15.05
CA LEU A 70 8.30 14.94 -14.55
C LEU A 70 9.35 14.90 -15.68
N THR A 71 8.98 14.45 -16.88
CA THR A 71 9.89 14.46 -18.03
C THR A 71 10.14 15.88 -18.55
N ALA A 72 9.20 16.80 -18.43
CA ALA A 72 9.40 18.21 -18.76
C ALA A 72 10.46 18.90 -17.89
N GLU A 73 10.71 18.40 -16.67
CA GLU A 73 11.80 18.85 -15.81
C GLU A 73 13.18 18.24 -16.22
N GLY A 74 13.19 17.36 -17.20
CA GLY A 74 14.41 16.75 -17.76
C GLY A 74 14.74 15.37 -17.15
N SER A 75 13.91 14.82 -16.32
CA SER A 75 14.10 13.48 -15.73
C SER A 75 13.70 12.36 -16.69
N GLN A 76 14.42 11.24 -16.63
CA GLN A 76 13.99 9.98 -17.23
C GLN A 76 13.24 9.15 -16.17
N LEU A 77 12.30 8.31 -16.60
CA LEU A 77 11.48 7.50 -15.71
C LEU A 77 11.63 6.02 -16.02
N VAL A 78 11.83 5.21 -14.99
CA VAL A 78 11.69 3.75 -15.06
C VAL A 78 10.60 3.35 -14.09
N ILE A 79 9.54 2.78 -14.63
CA ILE A 79 8.31 2.44 -13.90
C ILE A 79 8.04 0.96 -14.08
N ILE A 80 7.88 0.23 -12.99
CA ILE A 80 7.50 -1.18 -13.01
C ILE A 80 6.07 -1.35 -12.50
N ALA A 81 5.37 -2.40 -12.92
CA ALA A 81 4.07 -2.76 -12.36
C ALA A 81 4.23 -3.45 -11.00
N GLY A 82 3.32 -3.17 -10.08
CA GLY A 82 3.15 -3.83 -8.80
C GLY A 82 2.07 -4.93 -8.83
N ASN A 83 1.65 -5.39 -7.63
CA ASN A 83 0.65 -6.47 -7.52
C ASN A 83 -0.80 -5.97 -7.61
N HIS A 84 -1.05 -4.67 -7.50
CA HIS A 84 -2.34 -4.05 -7.76
C HIS A 84 -2.56 -3.70 -9.23
N ASP A 85 -1.47 -3.54 -9.98
CA ASP A 85 -1.49 -3.14 -11.37
C ASP A 85 -1.91 -4.29 -12.30
N GLN A 86 -2.53 -3.93 -13.42
CA GLN A 86 -2.66 -4.82 -14.56
C GLN A 86 -1.43 -4.61 -15.45
N PRO A 87 -0.53 -5.61 -15.61
CA PRO A 87 0.78 -5.43 -16.24
C PRO A 87 0.73 -4.89 -17.67
N GLU A 88 -0.18 -5.42 -18.50
CA GLU A 88 -0.34 -5.01 -19.88
C GLU A 88 -0.87 -3.58 -20.00
N ARG A 89 -1.71 -3.13 -19.03
CA ARG A 89 -2.21 -1.76 -18.97
C ARG A 89 -1.10 -0.76 -18.66
N VAL A 90 -0.25 -1.06 -17.65
CA VAL A 90 0.90 -0.22 -17.32
C VAL A 90 1.83 -0.07 -18.53
N ALA A 91 2.10 -1.17 -19.23
CA ALA A 91 3.01 -1.18 -20.38
C ALA A 91 2.36 -0.72 -21.69
N ALA A 92 1.04 -0.52 -21.77
CA ALA A 92 0.30 -0.27 -23.01
C ALA A 92 0.83 0.93 -23.81
N SER A 93 1.26 1.98 -23.13
CA SER A 93 1.76 3.22 -23.75
C SER A 93 3.28 3.21 -24.01
N SER A 94 4.01 2.14 -23.63
CA SER A 94 5.47 2.05 -23.81
C SER A 94 5.96 2.49 -25.21
N PRO A 95 5.33 2.06 -26.34
CA PRO A 95 5.79 2.47 -27.67
C PRO A 95 5.68 3.99 -27.92
N LEU A 96 4.77 4.67 -27.24
CA LEU A 96 4.51 6.09 -27.40
C LEU A 96 5.45 6.96 -26.55
N VAL A 97 5.84 6.45 -25.37
CA VAL A 97 6.57 7.25 -24.36
C VAL A 97 8.06 6.94 -24.30
N ALA A 98 8.55 5.86 -24.95
CA ALA A 98 9.95 5.48 -24.93
C ALA A 98 10.88 6.59 -25.46
N ALA A 99 10.49 7.28 -26.53
CA ALA A 99 11.24 8.40 -27.09
C ALA A 99 11.31 9.62 -26.14
N GLN A 100 10.47 9.68 -25.12
CA GLN A 100 10.44 10.73 -24.11
C GLN A 100 11.26 10.37 -22.87
N GLY A 101 12.02 9.25 -22.89
CA GLY A 101 12.81 8.79 -21.76
C GLY A 101 12.01 8.08 -20.67
N ILE A 102 10.86 7.49 -21.03
CA ILE A 102 10.02 6.74 -20.08
C ILE A 102 10.05 5.26 -20.46
N ALA A 103 10.50 4.41 -19.52
CA ALA A 103 10.44 2.96 -19.62
C ALA A 103 9.32 2.43 -18.71
N LEU A 104 8.29 1.82 -19.31
CA LEU A 104 7.17 1.19 -18.60
C LEU A 104 7.30 -0.33 -18.72
N LEU A 105 7.48 -1.01 -17.60
CA LEU A 105 7.65 -2.46 -17.53
C LEU A 105 6.45 -3.08 -16.80
N GLY A 106 5.59 -3.76 -17.54
CA GLY A 106 4.45 -4.46 -16.95
C GLY A 106 4.78 -5.87 -16.50
N LEU A 107 5.43 -6.64 -17.37
CA LEU A 107 5.77 -8.04 -17.12
C LEU A 107 7.26 -8.22 -16.81
N PRO A 108 7.61 -9.19 -15.94
CA PRO A 108 8.99 -9.57 -15.71
C PRO A 108 9.71 -9.95 -17.00
N VAL A 109 10.95 -9.48 -17.15
CA VAL A 109 11.88 -9.86 -18.24
C VAL A 109 13.26 -10.09 -17.65
N ALA A 110 14.06 -10.94 -18.30
CA ALA A 110 15.39 -11.29 -17.83
C ALA A 110 16.51 -10.35 -18.38
N SER A 111 16.16 -9.16 -18.87
CA SER A 111 17.10 -8.18 -19.42
C SER A 111 17.03 -6.87 -18.63
N PRO A 112 18.18 -6.23 -18.31
CA PRO A 112 18.21 -4.95 -17.63
C PRO A 112 17.78 -3.80 -18.54
N ILE A 113 17.45 -2.66 -17.91
CA ILE A 113 17.20 -1.39 -18.58
C ILE A 113 18.48 -0.54 -18.57
N TYR A 114 18.76 0.11 -19.69
CA TYR A 114 19.87 1.03 -19.83
C TYR A 114 19.37 2.46 -19.92
N VAL A 115 19.85 3.32 -19.04
CA VAL A 115 19.50 4.75 -19.00
C VAL A 115 20.77 5.57 -19.17
N ASN A 116 20.80 6.44 -20.19
CA ASN A 116 21.90 7.37 -20.40
C ASN A 116 21.48 8.75 -19.90
N VAL A 117 22.19 9.28 -18.93
CA VAL A 117 21.95 10.61 -18.35
C VAL A 117 22.86 11.63 -19.02
N ALA A 118 22.32 12.40 -19.94
CA ALA A 118 23.11 13.37 -20.73
C ALA A 118 23.74 14.46 -19.86
N ARG A 119 23.08 14.89 -18.78
CA ARG A 119 23.59 15.96 -17.89
C ARG A 119 24.90 15.58 -17.21
N THR A 120 25.05 14.33 -16.78
CA THR A 120 26.26 13.84 -16.08
C THR A 120 27.18 13.03 -16.98
N ASN A 121 26.76 12.72 -18.20
CA ASN A 121 27.42 11.79 -19.13
C ASN A 121 27.67 10.42 -18.49
N GLU A 122 26.77 9.97 -17.63
CA GLU A 122 26.81 8.66 -16.96
C GLU A 122 25.73 7.73 -17.50
N GLN A 123 25.98 6.44 -17.42
CA GLN A 123 25.00 5.40 -17.74
C GLN A 123 24.56 4.68 -16.46
N ALA A 124 23.28 4.45 -16.30
CA ALA A 124 22.73 3.51 -15.32
C ALA A 124 22.33 2.20 -15.99
N ILE A 125 22.63 1.08 -15.34
CA ILE A 125 22.11 -0.26 -15.66
C ILE A 125 21.20 -0.68 -14.53
N ILE A 126 19.94 -0.99 -14.85
CA ILE A 126 18.90 -1.24 -13.87
C ILE A 126 18.34 -2.65 -14.04
N ALA A 127 18.59 -3.53 -13.07
CA ALA A 127 17.92 -4.81 -12.95
C ALA A 127 16.48 -4.58 -12.44
N ALA A 128 15.55 -4.33 -13.37
CA ALA A 128 14.18 -3.96 -13.08
C ALA A 128 13.25 -5.17 -13.22
N LEU A 129 12.70 -5.65 -12.08
CA LEU A 129 11.78 -6.79 -12.01
C LEU A 129 10.41 -6.33 -11.55
N PRO A 130 9.40 -6.14 -12.42
CA PRO A 130 8.01 -5.95 -12.03
C PRO A 130 7.51 -7.06 -11.12
N TYR A 131 6.38 -6.87 -10.45
CA TYR A 131 5.80 -7.87 -9.56
C TYR A 131 5.80 -9.27 -10.19
N PRO A 132 6.62 -10.18 -9.66
CA PRO A 132 6.82 -11.50 -10.25
C PRO A 132 5.84 -12.50 -9.66
N SER A 133 4.59 -12.54 -10.17
CA SER A 133 3.65 -13.57 -9.76
C SER A 133 4.22 -14.96 -10.06
N GLU A 134 3.81 -15.96 -9.28
CA GLU A 134 4.30 -17.34 -9.39
C GLU A 134 4.11 -17.91 -10.80
N ALA A 135 2.95 -17.69 -11.40
CA ALA A 135 2.67 -18.14 -12.76
C ALA A 135 3.66 -17.56 -13.77
N ARG A 136 4.02 -16.28 -13.63
CA ARG A 136 4.97 -15.60 -14.51
C ARG A 136 6.42 -16.08 -14.31
N LEU A 137 6.81 -16.31 -13.04
CA LEU A 137 8.13 -16.87 -12.75
C LEU A 137 8.30 -18.27 -13.33
N SER A 138 7.27 -19.12 -13.19
CA SER A 138 7.29 -20.48 -13.72
C SER A 138 7.35 -20.49 -15.26
N GLU A 139 6.59 -19.62 -15.92
CA GLU A 139 6.64 -19.43 -17.38
C GLU A 139 8.03 -19.01 -17.87
N LEU A 140 8.64 -18.00 -17.26
CA LEU A 140 9.96 -17.49 -17.63
C LEU A 140 11.09 -18.49 -17.42
N LEU A 141 11.00 -19.33 -16.38
CA LEU A 141 12.05 -20.27 -16.02
C LEU A 141 11.82 -21.68 -16.58
N SER A 142 10.70 -21.90 -17.29
CA SER A 142 10.33 -23.18 -17.92
C SER A 142 10.33 -24.36 -16.92
N LEU A 143 9.73 -24.19 -15.74
CA LEU A 143 9.72 -25.19 -14.68
C LEU A 143 8.32 -25.76 -14.47
N ASP A 144 8.20 -27.09 -14.55
CA ASP A 144 7.01 -27.86 -14.16
C ASP A 144 7.22 -28.38 -12.72
N GLU A 145 6.52 -27.85 -11.71
CA GLU A 145 6.77 -28.27 -10.32
C GLU A 145 5.51 -28.27 -9.41
N SER A 146 5.56 -29.10 -8.34
CA SER A 146 4.51 -29.24 -7.35
C SER A 146 4.47 -28.06 -6.35
N GLU A 147 3.28 -27.75 -5.82
CA GLU A 147 2.98 -26.56 -5.00
C GLU A 147 3.86 -26.39 -3.74
N GLN A 148 4.36 -27.46 -3.16
CA GLN A 148 5.19 -27.44 -1.96
C GLN A 148 6.68 -27.11 -2.25
N ALA A 149 7.15 -27.50 -3.43
CA ALA A 149 8.46 -27.11 -3.95
C ALA A 149 8.49 -25.63 -4.35
N LEU A 150 7.36 -25.06 -4.75
CA LEU A 150 7.19 -23.69 -5.21
C LEU A 150 7.53 -22.64 -4.12
N ARG A 151 7.16 -22.88 -2.86
CA ARG A 151 7.36 -21.94 -1.74
C ARG A 151 8.83 -21.68 -1.42
N VAL A 152 9.63 -22.72 -1.35
CA VAL A 152 11.10 -22.62 -1.13
C VAL A 152 11.80 -22.04 -2.35
N GLN A 153 11.19 -22.21 -3.52
CA GLN A 153 11.78 -21.84 -4.80
C GLN A 153 11.45 -20.41 -5.23
N TYR A 154 10.37 -19.77 -4.71
CA TYR A 154 10.01 -18.42 -5.12
C TYR A 154 11.15 -17.43 -4.92
N SER A 155 11.74 -17.39 -3.72
CA SER A 155 12.90 -16.56 -3.42
C SER A 155 14.07 -16.83 -4.37
N ALA A 156 14.40 -18.11 -4.56
CA ALA A 156 15.49 -18.51 -5.46
C ALA A 156 15.20 -18.19 -6.94
N LYS A 157 13.93 -18.29 -7.38
CA LYS A 157 13.50 -17.90 -8.75
C LYS A 157 13.70 -16.40 -8.97
N VAL A 158 13.26 -15.58 -8.01
CA VAL A 158 13.49 -14.12 -8.03
C VAL A 158 14.98 -13.84 -8.06
N GLY A 159 15.76 -14.45 -7.17
CA GLY A 159 17.23 -14.31 -7.13
C GLY A 159 17.91 -14.66 -8.44
N LYS A 160 17.49 -15.77 -9.08
CA LYS A 160 18.01 -16.19 -10.37
C LYS A 160 17.79 -15.14 -11.47
N LEU A 161 16.60 -14.56 -11.57
CA LEU A 161 16.31 -13.51 -12.55
C LEU A 161 17.09 -12.22 -12.25
N MET A 162 17.16 -11.83 -10.98
CA MET A 162 17.91 -10.66 -10.56
C MET A 162 19.41 -10.85 -10.85
N ALA A 163 19.98 -12.01 -10.55
CA ALA A 163 21.37 -12.33 -10.86
C ALA A 163 21.65 -12.34 -12.36
N GLN A 164 20.74 -12.87 -13.20
CA GLN A 164 20.88 -12.81 -14.65
C GLN A 164 21.00 -11.37 -15.16
N MET A 165 20.19 -10.45 -14.64
CA MET A 165 20.28 -9.04 -14.98
C MET A 165 21.55 -8.39 -14.40
N GLY A 166 21.96 -8.78 -13.19
CA GLY A 166 23.19 -8.31 -12.54
C GLY A 166 24.47 -8.64 -13.30
N HIS A 167 24.49 -9.68 -14.14
CA HIS A 167 25.65 -9.99 -15.00
C HIS A 167 25.99 -8.89 -16.01
N TYR A 168 25.06 -7.99 -16.30
CA TYR A 168 25.27 -6.84 -17.19
C TYR A 168 25.87 -5.62 -16.48
N PHE A 169 26.01 -5.64 -15.17
CA PHE A 169 26.59 -4.54 -14.39
C PHE A 169 28.06 -4.32 -14.74
N LYS A 170 28.49 -3.07 -14.73
CA LYS A 170 29.87 -2.67 -15.08
C LYS A 170 30.42 -1.72 -14.03
N GLU A 171 31.72 -1.65 -13.93
CA GLU A 171 32.42 -0.77 -12.99
C GLU A 171 32.28 0.72 -13.34
N ASP A 172 32.11 1.04 -14.61
CA ASP A 172 31.96 2.40 -15.14
C ASP A 172 30.52 2.87 -15.26
N THR A 173 29.54 2.09 -14.73
CA THR A 173 28.11 2.42 -14.73
C THR A 173 27.56 2.53 -13.32
N VAL A 174 26.43 3.25 -13.16
CA VAL A 174 25.63 3.20 -11.96
C VAL A 174 24.74 1.97 -12.02
N ASN A 175 24.96 1.03 -11.10
CA ASN A 175 24.31 -0.28 -11.08
C ASN A 175 23.20 -0.28 -10.05
N LEU A 176 21.95 -0.47 -10.50
CA LEU A 176 20.74 -0.39 -9.68
C LEU A 176 19.91 -1.66 -9.82
N ALA A 177 19.18 -1.97 -8.76
CA ALA A 177 18.12 -2.96 -8.79
C ALA A 177 16.80 -2.32 -8.41
N MET A 178 15.68 -2.79 -8.96
CA MET A 178 14.36 -2.43 -8.49
C MET A 178 13.37 -3.59 -8.66
N SER A 179 12.44 -3.71 -7.69
CA SER A 179 11.38 -4.71 -7.77
C SER A 179 10.20 -4.32 -6.87
N HIS A 180 9.05 -4.97 -7.11
CA HIS A 180 7.86 -4.86 -6.28
C HIS A 180 7.59 -6.20 -5.61
N ILE A 181 8.18 -6.43 -4.42
CA ILE A 181 8.18 -7.72 -3.72
C ILE A 181 8.21 -7.52 -2.21
N TYR A 182 7.76 -8.54 -1.47
CA TYR A 182 8.00 -8.61 -0.02
C TYR A 182 9.36 -9.25 0.28
N VAL A 183 10.21 -8.53 0.99
CA VAL A 183 11.52 -9.01 1.43
C VAL A 183 11.50 -9.32 2.93
N LEU A 184 12.05 -10.48 3.30
CA LEU A 184 12.09 -10.94 4.69
C LEU A 184 12.70 -9.90 5.62
N GLY A 185 11.96 -9.58 6.69
CA GLY A 185 12.35 -8.57 7.68
C GLY A 185 11.77 -7.18 7.44
N GLY A 186 10.99 -7.00 6.37
CA GLY A 186 10.18 -5.80 6.17
C GLY A 186 8.99 -5.75 7.14
N LEU A 187 8.59 -4.53 7.52
CA LEU A 187 7.44 -4.27 8.41
C LEU A 187 6.23 -3.88 7.57
N GLU A 188 5.17 -4.66 7.66
CA GLU A 188 3.89 -4.45 6.99
C GLU A 188 2.98 -3.50 7.77
N SER A 189 1.95 -2.97 7.10
CA SER A 189 0.79 -2.31 7.68
C SER A 189 -0.50 -3.02 7.20
N ASP A 190 -1.69 -2.58 7.64
CA ASP A 190 -2.95 -3.19 7.21
C ASP A 190 -3.41 -2.71 5.81
N SER A 191 -2.63 -1.86 5.17
CA SER A 191 -3.00 -1.24 3.89
C SER A 191 -2.42 -1.97 2.68
N GLU A 192 -1.38 -2.79 2.86
CA GLU A 192 -0.84 -3.63 1.81
C GLU A 192 -1.78 -4.83 1.53
N ARG A 193 -1.88 -5.20 0.25
CA ARG A 193 -2.51 -6.47 -0.10
C ARG A 193 -1.53 -7.59 0.25
N PRO A 194 -1.89 -8.53 1.13
CA PRO A 194 -0.98 -9.62 1.50
C PRO A 194 -0.52 -10.38 0.25
N ILE A 195 0.77 -10.32 -0.07
CA ILE A 195 1.40 -11.16 -1.09
C ILE A 195 1.72 -12.51 -0.48
N GLN A 196 2.08 -12.53 0.82
CA GLN A 196 2.48 -13.73 1.51
C GLN A 196 1.28 -14.46 2.13
N VAL A 197 1.15 -15.75 1.82
CA VAL A 197 0.23 -16.66 2.51
C VAL A 197 1.09 -17.69 3.25
N GLY A 198 1.18 -17.58 4.59
CA GLY A 198 1.97 -18.48 5.40
C GLY A 198 3.47 -18.50 5.09
N GLY A 199 4.06 -17.30 4.75
CA GLY A 199 5.47 -17.16 4.39
C GLY A 199 5.83 -17.55 2.95
N ALA A 200 4.87 -17.95 2.14
CA ALA A 200 5.04 -18.09 0.69
C ALA A 200 5.27 -16.70 0.06
N TYR A 201 6.01 -16.64 -1.04
CA TYR A 201 6.30 -15.41 -1.78
C TYR A 201 7.17 -14.37 -1.05
N THR A 202 7.84 -14.78 0.02
CA THR A 202 8.84 -13.96 0.70
C THR A 202 10.21 -14.14 0.04
N VAL A 203 10.89 -13.04 -0.26
CA VAL A 203 12.23 -13.06 -0.86
C VAL A 203 13.28 -12.83 0.23
N SER A 204 14.33 -13.66 0.24
CA SER A 204 15.47 -13.44 1.13
C SER A 204 16.28 -12.21 0.67
N PRO A 205 16.74 -11.33 1.58
CA PRO A 205 17.62 -10.22 1.21
C PRO A 205 18.90 -10.67 0.46
N SER A 206 19.40 -11.87 0.72
CA SER A 206 20.57 -12.45 0.04
C SER A 206 20.38 -12.64 -1.45
N GLU A 207 19.15 -12.89 -1.91
CA GLU A 207 18.82 -13.04 -3.33
C GLU A 207 18.91 -11.72 -4.12
N LEU A 208 18.94 -10.60 -3.41
CA LEU A 208 19.08 -9.27 -4.00
C LEU A 208 20.52 -8.77 -4.01
N ASN A 209 21.46 -9.56 -3.48
CA ASN A 209 22.90 -9.25 -3.53
C ASN A 209 23.48 -9.58 -4.91
N ILE A 210 23.18 -8.75 -5.88
CA ILE A 210 23.61 -8.93 -7.29
C ILE A 210 24.67 -7.91 -7.73
N GLY A 211 25.27 -7.20 -6.79
CA GLY A 211 26.26 -6.15 -7.08
C GLY A 211 25.64 -4.78 -7.39
N ALA A 212 24.36 -4.58 -7.11
CA ALA A 212 23.71 -3.26 -7.21
C ALA A 212 24.19 -2.32 -6.10
N GLN A 213 24.46 -1.06 -6.43
CA GLN A 213 24.80 -0.01 -5.46
C GLN A 213 23.58 0.39 -4.61
N TYR A 214 22.37 0.22 -5.15
CA TYR A 214 21.11 0.49 -4.48
C TYR A 214 19.99 -0.41 -5.04
N THR A 215 19.16 -0.94 -4.16
CA THR A 215 17.97 -1.72 -4.52
C THR A 215 16.72 -0.97 -4.08
N ALA A 216 15.92 -0.53 -5.06
CA ALA A 216 14.67 0.18 -4.89
C ALA A 216 13.50 -0.82 -4.81
N LEU A 217 12.79 -0.86 -3.70
CA LEU A 217 11.65 -1.74 -3.47
C LEU A 217 10.35 -0.97 -3.32
N GLY A 218 9.26 -1.51 -3.88
CA GLY A 218 7.87 -1.17 -3.58
C GLY A 218 7.15 -2.35 -2.93
N HIS A 219 5.91 -2.15 -2.55
CA HIS A 219 4.96 -3.01 -1.87
C HIS A 219 4.70 -2.63 -0.41
N LEU A 220 5.72 -2.32 0.37
CA LEU A 220 5.54 -1.92 1.76
C LEU A 220 5.39 -0.40 1.88
N HIS A 221 4.27 0.02 2.47
CA HIS A 221 3.87 1.43 2.55
C HIS A 221 4.66 2.26 3.57
N ARG A 222 5.41 1.59 4.46
CA ARG A 222 6.30 2.24 5.41
C ARG A 222 7.69 2.44 4.80
N PRO A 223 8.22 3.69 4.73
CA PRO A 223 9.62 3.93 4.36
C PRO A 223 10.54 3.19 5.33
N GLN A 224 11.40 2.32 4.79
CA GLN A 224 12.28 1.50 5.62
C GLN A 224 13.45 0.89 4.85
N GLN A 225 14.52 0.58 5.57
CA GLN A 225 15.64 -0.20 5.06
C GLN A 225 15.56 -1.64 5.57
N VAL A 226 15.74 -2.59 4.67
CA VAL A 226 15.82 -4.01 5.02
C VAL A 226 17.27 -4.36 5.35
N LYS A 227 17.48 -5.19 6.39
CA LYS A 227 18.81 -5.70 6.73
C LYS A 227 19.25 -6.73 5.68
N GLY A 228 20.42 -6.50 5.09
CA GLY A 228 21.00 -7.37 4.07
C GLY A 228 22.37 -6.85 3.64
N GLU A 229 22.96 -7.50 2.64
CA GLU A 229 24.16 -6.98 1.99
C GLU A 229 23.76 -5.91 0.96
N GLY A 230 24.42 -4.76 0.99
CA GLY A 230 24.07 -3.60 0.18
C GLY A 230 22.95 -2.73 0.78
N ILE A 231 22.48 -1.78 -0.01
CA ILE A 231 21.41 -0.85 0.39
C ILE A 231 20.10 -1.29 -0.25
N ILE A 232 19.22 -1.86 0.56
CA ILE A 232 17.91 -2.37 0.14
C ILE A 232 16.84 -1.55 0.88
N ARG A 233 16.01 -0.78 0.14
CA ARG A 233 15.02 0.12 0.77
C ARG A 233 13.68 0.10 0.07
N TYR A 234 12.63 0.22 0.89
CA TYR A 234 11.29 0.62 0.49
C TYR A 234 11.18 2.14 0.61
N SER A 235 10.69 2.81 -0.44
CA SER A 235 10.34 4.24 -0.37
C SER A 235 9.10 4.48 0.47
N GLY A 236 8.24 3.49 0.56
CA GLY A 236 6.91 3.60 1.11
C GLY A 236 5.92 4.27 0.15
N SER A 237 4.66 4.31 0.55
CA SER A 237 3.61 5.02 -0.18
C SER A 237 3.65 6.52 0.09
N PRO A 238 3.22 7.37 -0.87
CA PRO A 238 3.24 8.83 -0.69
C PRO A 238 2.18 9.33 0.30
N LEU A 239 1.10 8.59 0.48
CA LEU A 239 0.01 8.88 1.41
C LEU A 239 -0.18 7.72 2.39
N ALA A 240 -0.69 8.00 3.58
CA ALA A 240 -1.16 6.96 4.47
C ALA A 240 -2.53 6.45 4.00
N TYR A 241 -2.65 5.15 3.76
CA TYR A 241 -3.85 4.53 3.20
C TYR A 241 -4.68 3.74 4.21
N SER A 242 -4.20 3.62 5.45
CA SER A 242 -4.90 2.98 6.56
C SER A 242 -4.58 3.68 7.88
N PHE A 243 -5.48 3.59 8.87
CA PHE A 243 -5.23 4.06 10.22
C PHE A 243 -4.14 3.26 10.96
N SER A 244 -3.69 2.12 10.43
CA SER A 244 -2.48 1.45 10.94
C SER A 244 -1.20 2.24 10.63
N GLU A 245 -1.26 3.12 9.64
CA GLU A 245 -0.17 4.03 9.25
C GLU A 245 -0.25 5.40 9.97
N ALA A 246 -1.21 5.59 10.88
CA ALA A 246 -1.35 6.83 11.62
C ALA A 246 -0.06 7.18 12.38
N GLY A 247 0.43 8.40 12.18
CA GLY A 247 1.69 8.87 12.76
C GLY A 247 2.96 8.47 12.00
N GLN A 248 2.85 7.75 10.86
CA GLN A 248 3.99 7.52 9.98
C GLN A 248 4.22 8.76 9.11
N THR A 249 5.48 9.18 9.02
CA THR A 249 5.89 10.20 8.06
C THR A 249 6.10 9.55 6.69
N LYS A 250 5.52 10.14 5.66
CA LYS A 250 5.68 9.69 4.27
C LYS A 250 6.82 10.44 3.60
N SER A 251 7.54 9.77 2.71
CA SER A 251 8.75 10.32 2.08
C SER A 251 9.00 9.73 0.70
N VAL A 252 9.88 10.38 -0.04
CA VAL A 252 10.58 9.82 -1.20
C VAL A 252 12.06 9.77 -0.91
N MET A 253 12.79 8.86 -1.57
CA MET A 253 14.23 8.71 -1.35
C MET A 253 15.01 9.35 -2.48
N LEU A 254 15.84 10.34 -2.18
CA LEU A 254 16.80 10.92 -3.09
C LEU A 254 18.17 10.26 -2.91
N LEU A 255 18.83 9.92 -4.03
CA LEU A 255 20.15 9.38 -4.08
C LEU A 255 21.05 10.32 -4.90
N ASP A 256 22.26 10.61 -4.39
CA ASP A 256 23.35 11.13 -5.19
C ASP A 256 24.40 10.02 -5.33
N ILE A 257 24.64 9.58 -6.58
CA ILE A 257 25.36 8.34 -6.86
C ILE A 257 26.24 8.50 -8.11
N ALA A 258 27.44 7.91 -8.07
CA ALA A 258 28.34 7.80 -9.21
C ALA A 258 28.79 6.34 -9.40
N PRO A 259 29.31 5.97 -10.59
CA PRO A 259 29.83 4.63 -10.84
C PRO A 259 30.84 4.19 -9.78
N GLY A 260 30.67 2.96 -9.27
CA GLY A 260 31.56 2.36 -8.29
C GLY A 260 31.57 3.00 -6.90
N GLN A 261 30.75 4.00 -6.64
CA GLN A 261 30.66 4.67 -5.32
C GLN A 261 29.39 4.28 -4.57
N SER A 262 29.46 4.30 -3.23
CA SER A 262 28.28 4.17 -2.41
C SER A 262 27.39 5.41 -2.55
N PRO A 263 26.06 5.26 -2.69
CA PRO A 263 25.15 6.40 -2.82
C PRO A 263 25.08 7.21 -1.52
N VAL A 264 24.97 8.53 -1.66
CA VAL A 264 24.52 9.41 -0.58
C VAL A 264 22.99 9.45 -0.62
N LEU A 265 22.36 9.14 0.51
CA LEU A 265 20.92 9.03 0.63
C LEU A 265 20.35 10.22 1.40
N GLU A 266 19.25 10.79 0.90
CA GLU A 266 18.48 11.83 1.58
C GLU A 266 17.01 11.44 1.53
N GLU A 267 16.37 11.40 2.69
CA GLU A 267 14.93 11.13 2.81
C GLU A 267 14.17 12.46 2.78
N ILE A 268 13.39 12.70 1.71
CA ILE A 268 12.61 13.93 1.55
C ILE A 268 11.19 13.66 2.01
N TYR A 269 10.78 14.32 3.09
CA TYR A 269 9.47 14.15 3.68
C TYR A 269 8.40 14.84 2.86
N LEU A 270 7.25 14.18 2.69
CA LEU A 270 6.10 14.66 1.96
C LEU A 270 5.10 15.34 2.91
N SER A 271 4.50 16.42 2.42
CA SER A 271 3.52 17.22 3.15
C SER A 271 2.11 17.20 2.53
N CYS A 272 1.95 16.62 1.36
CA CYS A 272 0.72 16.63 0.57
C CYS A 272 -0.46 15.86 1.18
N GLY A 273 -0.20 14.89 2.08
CA GLY A 273 -1.22 14.04 2.67
C GLY A 273 -1.91 14.67 3.87
N ARG A 274 -3.22 14.49 3.98
CA ARG A 274 -3.96 14.79 5.21
C ARG A 274 -3.55 13.80 6.31
N PRO A 275 -3.24 14.26 7.54
CA PRO A 275 -2.89 13.38 8.65
C PRO A 275 -4.01 12.39 8.96
N LEU A 276 -3.64 11.13 9.25
CA LEU A 276 -4.54 10.13 9.84
C LEU A 276 -4.27 10.08 11.34
N LEU A 277 -5.27 10.40 12.16
CA LEU A 277 -5.14 10.51 13.60
C LEU A 277 -6.15 9.61 14.32
N LYS A 278 -5.71 9.04 15.45
CA LYS A 278 -6.58 8.30 16.36
C LYS A 278 -6.92 9.19 17.54
N TRP A 279 -8.19 9.57 17.65
CA TRP A 279 -8.70 10.27 18.83
C TRP A 279 -9.16 9.26 19.87
N ARG A 280 -8.65 9.35 21.08
CA ARG A 280 -9.08 8.54 22.23
C ARG A 280 -9.73 9.43 23.25
N CYS A 281 -11.06 9.39 23.33
CA CYS A 281 -11.85 10.21 24.20
C CYS A 281 -12.30 9.40 25.45
N GLN A 282 -12.01 9.91 26.63
CA GLN A 282 -12.41 9.31 27.91
C GLN A 282 -13.60 10.02 28.55
N GLY A 283 -13.84 11.28 28.20
CA GLY A 283 -14.88 12.15 28.77
C GLY A 283 -16.20 12.19 28.00
N GLY A 284 -16.44 11.19 27.13
CA GLY A 284 -17.71 11.08 26.41
C GLY A 284 -17.93 12.14 25.34
N LEU A 285 -19.21 12.29 24.93
CA LEU A 285 -19.60 13.20 23.84
C LEU A 285 -19.26 14.66 24.12
N GLU A 286 -19.33 15.11 25.35
CA GLU A 286 -19.00 16.50 25.72
C GLU A 286 -17.53 16.85 25.47
N GLU A 287 -16.62 15.91 25.70
CA GLU A 287 -15.20 16.10 25.41
C GLU A 287 -14.95 16.18 23.91
N VAL A 288 -15.58 15.31 23.12
CA VAL A 288 -15.47 15.34 21.66
C VAL A 288 -16.03 16.66 21.12
N GLN A 289 -17.18 17.12 21.62
CA GLN A 289 -17.78 18.38 21.19
C GLN A 289 -16.84 19.57 21.46
N ARG A 290 -16.20 19.61 22.63
CA ARG A 290 -15.20 20.64 22.94
C ARG A 290 -14.02 20.62 21.95
N TRP A 291 -13.49 19.44 21.60
CA TRP A 291 -12.43 19.32 20.59
C TRP A 291 -12.86 19.83 19.21
N LEU A 292 -14.13 19.59 18.84
CA LEU A 292 -14.70 20.09 17.61
C LEU A 292 -14.86 21.61 17.63
N ASP A 293 -15.34 22.19 18.75
CA ASP A 293 -15.51 23.64 18.92
C ASP A 293 -14.15 24.38 18.91
N GLU A 294 -13.09 23.74 19.42
CA GLU A 294 -11.71 24.22 19.36
C GLU A 294 -11.09 24.11 17.94
N GLY A 295 -11.75 23.46 16.99
CA GLY A 295 -11.24 23.21 15.65
C GLY A 295 -10.05 22.24 15.61
N ARG A 296 -9.94 21.35 16.59
CA ARG A 296 -8.85 20.40 16.72
C ARG A 296 -8.76 19.51 15.47
N ASP A 297 -7.55 19.43 14.91
CA ASP A 297 -7.20 18.54 13.79
C ASP A 297 -8.17 18.63 12.58
N ASN A 298 -8.71 19.82 12.29
CA ASN A 298 -9.78 20.06 11.30
C ASN A 298 -9.43 19.62 9.88
N GLN A 299 -8.15 19.44 9.56
CA GLN A 299 -7.65 18.95 8.27
C GLN A 299 -7.36 17.45 8.26
N ALA A 300 -7.43 16.76 9.41
CA ALA A 300 -7.09 15.36 9.52
C ALA A 300 -8.27 14.42 9.20
N PHE A 301 -7.94 13.17 8.88
CA PHE A 301 -8.89 12.05 8.98
C PHE A 301 -8.79 11.43 10.37
N ILE A 302 -9.93 11.19 10.99
CA ILE A 302 -10.04 10.81 12.41
C ILE A 302 -10.67 9.42 12.55
N ASP A 303 -9.98 8.56 13.28
CA ASP A 303 -10.51 7.35 13.88
C ASP A 303 -10.82 7.65 15.37
N LEU A 304 -12.10 7.89 15.67
CA LEU A 304 -12.55 8.28 17.00
C LEU A 304 -12.92 7.04 17.83
N GLU A 305 -12.16 6.81 18.88
CA GLU A 305 -12.48 5.89 19.96
C GLU A 305 -13.04 6.69 21.14
N ILE A 306 -14.31 6.45 21.51
CA ILE A 306 -15.01 7.23 22.54
C ILE A 306 -15.57 6.33 23.62
N LYS A 307 -15.20 6.59 24.88
CA LYS A 307 -15.73 5.89 26.04
C LYS A 307 -17.10 6.46 26.44
N LEU A 308 -18.10 5.61 26.48
CA LEU A 308 -19.48 5.99 26.76
C LEU A 308 -20.09 5.07 27.84
N THR A 309 -21.00 5.61 28.63
CA THR A 309 -21.78 4.84 29.59
C THR A 309 -23.15 4.40 29.07
N GLU A 310 -23.63 5.07 28.01
CA GLU A 310 -24.90 4.81 27.34
C GLU A 310 -24.70 4.65 25.83
N ALA A 311 -25.66 3.99 25.18
CA ALA A 311 -25.59 3.80 23.72
C ALA A 311 -25.68 5.15 23.00
N MET A 312 -24.81 5.30 21.97
CA MET A 312 -24.79 6.47 21.10
C MET A 312 -25.99 6.43 20.16
N SER A 313 -26.74 7.54 20.10
CA SER A 313 -27.84 7.66 19.13
C SER A 313 -27.33 7.89 17.69
N LEU A 314 -28.15 7.53 16.69
CA LEU A 314 -27.87 7.86 15.28
C LEU A 314 -27.76 9.38 15.07
N GLY A 315 -28.51 10.17 15.88
CA GLY A 315 -28.42 11.63 15.87
C GLY A 315 -27.05 12.14 16.28
N ASP A 316 -26.43 11.55 17.30
CA ASP A 316 -25.08 11.92 17.78
C ASP A 316 -24.03 11.59 16.71
N ILE A 317 -24.11 10.41 16.12
CA ILE A 317 -23.20 9.99 15.03
C ILE A 317 -23.28 10.98 13.85
N HIS A 318 -24.51 11.35 13.47
CA HIS A 318 -24.71 12.30 12.37
C HIS A 318 -24.18 13.70 12.73
N ALA A 319 -24.41 14.17 13.94
CA ALA A 319 -23.93 15.47 14.43
C ALA A 319 -22.40 15.54 14.42
N LEU A 320 -21.71 14.50 14.92
CA LEU A 320 -20.25 14.43 14.93
C LEU A 320 -19.68 14.47 13.50
N ARG A 321 -20.22 13.65 12.58
CA ARG A 321 -19.77 13.63 11.17
C ARG A 321 -20.06 14.92 10.42
N LYS A 322 -21.14 15.62 10.78
CA LYS A 322 -21.47 16.93 10.22
C LYS A 322 -20.52 18.02 10.73
N ALA A 323 -20.16 17.96 12.01
CA ALA A 323 -19.28 18.94 12.64
C ALA A 323 -17.82 18.78 12.14
N HIS A 324 -17.37 17.55 11.89
CA HIS A 324 -16.04 17.29 11.38
C HIS A 324 -16.07 16.23 10.26
N GLN A 325 -15.97 16.69 9.02
CA GLN A 325 -16.04 15.81 7.84
C GLN A 325 -14.92 14.75 7.78
N GLY A 326 -13.83 14.97 8.50
CA GLY A 326 -12.70 14.03 8.59
C GLY A 326 -12.95 12.85 9.52
N ILE A 327 -14.02 12.84 10.33
CA ILE A 327 -14.34 11.66 11.17
C ILE A 327 -14.79 10.51 10.27
N ILE A 328 -13.93 9.51 10.16
CA ILE A 328 -14.13 8.30 9.35
C ILE A 328 -14.79 7.23 10.21
N HIS A 329 -14.13 6.85 11.30
CA HIS A 329 -14.61 5.83 12.21
C HIS A 329 -15.08 6.47 13.53
N ILE A 330 -16.15 5.93 14.08
CA ILE A 330 -16.62 6.22 15.43
C ILE A 330 -16.76 4.86 16.12
N ARG A 331 -15.92 4.63 17.13
CA ARG A 331 -15.88 3.37 17.89
C ARG A 331 -16.25 3.64 19.34
N PRO A 332 -17.50 3.47 19.71
CA PRO A 332 -17.90 3.58 21.11
C PRO A 332 -17.34 2.41 21.92
N ILE A 333 -16.76 2.71 23.07
CA ILE A 333 -16.31 1.73 24.05
C ILE A 333 -17.20 1.85 25.27
N TYR A 334 -17.87 0.78 25.58
CA TYR A 334 -18.73 0.68 26.74
C TYR A 334 -18.00 -0.03 27.89
N PRO A 335 -18.30 0.29 29.17
CA PRO A 335 -17.78 -0.49 30.29
C PRO A 335 -18.18 -1.95 30.11
N GLU A 336 -17.26 -2.86 30.33
CA GLU A 336 -17.58 -4.30 30.32
C GLU A 336 -18.67 -4.55 31.40
N GLN A 337 -19.85 -4.90 30.96
CA GLN A 337 -20.82 -5.51 31.84
C GLN A 337 -20.32 -6.94 32.11
N GLU A 338 -19.92 -7.22 33.35
CA GLU A 338 -19.51 -8.54 33.81
C GLU A 338 -20.72 -9.52 33.81
N GLN A 339 -21.19 -9.87 32.63
CA GLN A 339 -22.03 -11.03 32.38
C GLN A 339 -21.42 -11.91 31.32
N GLU A 340 -20.30 -12.53 31.66
CA GLU A 340 -19.85 -13.70 30.90
C GLU A 340 -20.79 -14.88 31.19
N LEU A 341 -21.67 -15.16 30.24
CA LEU A 341 -22.40 -16.45 30.24
C LEU A 341 -21.40 -17.58 30.30
N SER A 342 -21.59 -18.49 31.23
CA SER A 342 -20.78 -19.73 31.29
C SER A 342 -20.94 -20.52 29.99
N ALA A 343 -19.98 -21.39 29.68
CA ALA A 343 -20.02 -22.22 28.47
C ALA A 343 -21.32 -23.06 28.38
N SER A 344 -21.87 -23.47 29.53
CA SER A 344 -23.14 -24.22 29.62
C SER A 344 -24.35 -23.35 29.31
N GLU A 345 -24.36 -22.09 29.72
CA GLU A 345 -25.43 -21.15 29.42
C GLU A 345 -25.44 -20.75 27.95
N ARG A 346 -24.25 -20.52 27.34
CA ARG A 346 -24.15 -20.27 25.91
C ARG A 346 -24.70 -21.41 25.07
N ALA A 347 -24.44 -22.67 25.47
CA ALA A 347 -24.89 -23.84 24.73
C ALA A 347 -26.42 -24.06 24.78
N SER A 348 -27.11 -23.40 25.70
CA SER A 348 -28.57 -23.50 25.87
C SER A 348 -29.36 -22.39 25.15
N LEU A 349 -28.68 -21.33 24.62
CA LEU A 349 -29.34 -20.20 23.96
C LEU A 349 -29.71 -20.53 22.52
N SER A 350 -30.86 -20.08 22.07
CA SER A 350 -31.22 -20.04 20.66
C SER A 350 -30.35 -19.03 19.90
N ILE A 351 -30.27 -19.15 18.58
CA ILE A 351 -29.53 -18.21 17.71
C ILE A 351 -30.03 -16.78 17.88
N SER A 352 -31.34 -16.60 18.03
CA SER A 352 -31.94 -15.29 18.27
C SER A 352 -31.54 -14.72 19.63
N GLU A 353 -31.50 -15.52 20.69
CA GLU A 353 -31.03 -15.09 22.00
C GLU A 353 -29.52 -14.79 22.01
N MET A 354 -28.70 -15.59 21.29
CA MET A 354 -27.28 -15.30 21.13
C MET A 354 -27.06 -13.98 20.40
N PHE A 355 -27.85 -13.70 19.36
CA PHE A 355 -27.79 -12.42 18.64
C PHE A 355 -28.19 -11.25 19.54
N THR A 356 -29.30 -11.38 20.28
CA THR A 356 -29.75 -10.36 21.23
C THR A 356 -28.70 -10.09 22.31
N HIS A 357 -28.09 -11.13 22.86
CA HIS A 357 -27.01 -11.02 23.85
C HIS A 357 -25.76 -10.34 23.25
N PHE A 358 -25.38 -10.72 22.05
CA PHE A 358 -24.27 -10.10 21.31
C PHE A 358 -24.55 -8.61 21.05
N TYR A 359 -25.73 -8.28 20.54
CA TYR A 359 -26.13 -6.92 20.24
C TYR A 359 -26.15 -6.05 21.50
N THR A 360 -26.80 -6.52 22.57
CA THR A 360 -26.87 -5.83 23.87
C THR A 360 -25.48 -5.53 24.43
N ARG A 361 -24.56 -6.50 24.31
CA ARG A 361 -23.15 -6.33 24.72
C ARG A 361 -22.42 -5.29 23.87
N GLN A 362 -22.62 -5.28 22.56
CA GLN A 362 -21.97 -4.34 21.66
C GLN A 362 -22.54 -2.91 21.75
N HIS A 363 -23.78 -2.77 22.20
CA HIS A 363 -24.49 -1.50 22.22
C HIS A 363 -24.80 -0.98 23.65
N GLY A 364 -23.94 -1.32 24.65
CA GLY A 364 -23.99 -0.76 25.98
C GLY A 364 -25.27 -1.08 26.76
N GLY A 365 -25.85 -2.26 26.53
CA GLY A 365 -27.04 -2.72 27.20
C GLY A 365 -28.36 -2.43 26.45
N ALA A 366 -28.33 -1.78 25.30
CA ALA A 366 -29.51 -1.56 24.48
C ALA A 366 -29.95 -2.86 23.81
N GLU A 367 -31.24 -3.21 23.92
CA GLU A 367 -31.82 -4.35 23.22
C GLU A 367 -32.02 -4.04 21.73
N PRO A 368 -31.83 -5.03 20.84
CA PRO A 368 -32.08 -4.85 19.40
C PRO A 368 -33.58 -4.65 19.14
N GLU A 369 -33.93 -3.79 18.21
CA GLU A 369 -35.28 -3.67 17.72
C GLU A 369 -35.76 -5.00 17.11
N ARG A 370 -37.04 -5.32 17.31
CA ARG A 370 -37.61 -6.59 16.82
C ARG A 370 -37.39 -6.83 15.35
N GLU A 371 -37.51 -5.80 14.54
CA GLU A 371 -37.27 -5.83 13.10
C GLU A 371 -35.82 -6.22 12.73
N LEU A 372 -34.86 -5.80 13.54
CA LEU A 372 -33.46 -6.18 13.36
C LEU A 372 -33.21 -7.64 13.69
N VAL A 373 -33.87 -8.17 14.74
CA VAL A 373 -33.81 -9.60 15.08
C VAL A 373 -34.44 -10.46 13.98
N GLU A 374 -35.60 -10.03 13.46
CA GLU A 374 -36.29 -10.71 12.37
C GLU A 374 -35.44 -10.73 11.09
N LEU A 375 -34.79 -9.60 10.75
CA LEU A 375 -33.87 -9.52 9.61
C LEU A 375 -32.66 -10.44 9.78
N PHE A 376 -32.04 -10.45 10.96
CA PHE A 376 -30.92 -11.35 11.26
C PHE A 376 -31.32 -12.81 11.10
N MET A 377 -32.48 -13.20 11.61
CA MET A 377 -32.98 -14.58 11.52
C MET A 377 -33.26 -14.98 10.07
N SER A 378 -33.81 -14.08 9.24
CA SER A 378 -34.01 -14.36 7.80
C SER A 378 -32.72 -14.62 7.06
N LEU A 379 -31.66 -13.84 7.35
CA LEU A 379 -30.32 -14.04 6.76
C LEU A 379 -29.66 -15.35 7.21
N VAL A 380 -29.90 -15.79 8.44
CA VAL A 380 -29.38 -17.10 8.93
C VAL A 380 -30.11 -18.26 8.27
N GLU A 381 -31.42 -18.14 7.99
CA GLU A 381 -32.21 -19.17 7.29
C GLU A 381 -31.78 -19.27 5.81
N GLU A 382 -31.64 -18.14 5.11
CA GLU A 382 -31.16 -18.12 3.71
C GLU A 382 -29.79 -18.78 3.54
N ASN A 383 -28.85 -18.54 4.48
CA ASN A 383 -27.52 -19.17 4.46
C ASN A 383 -27.58 -20.67 4.79
N LYS A 384 -28.54 -21.16 5.54
CA LYS A 384 -28.70 -22.60 5.79
C LYS A 384 -29.16 -23.34 4.53
N ASP A 385 -30.05 -22.75 3.75
CA ASP A 385 -30.54 -23.36 2.51
C ASP A 385 -29.44 -23.39 1.43
N SER A 386 -28.59 -22.39 1.35
CA SER A 386 -27.44 -22.36 0.42
C SER A 386 -26.36 -23.41 0.74
N LEU A 387 -26.11 -23.69 2.01
CA LEU A 387 -25.14 -24.73 2.43
C LEU A 387 -25.65 -26.17 2.28
N ILE A 388 -26.98 -26.35 2.17
CA ILE A 388 -27.60 -27.66 1.91
C ILE A 388 -27.56 -27.97 0.41
N GLU A 389 -27.65 -26.97 -0.47
CA GLU A 389 -27.55 -27.14 -1.91
C GLU A 389 -26.12 -27.42 -2.39
N GLU A 390 -25.08 -26.82 -1.77
CA GLU A 390 -23.67 -27.11 -2.10
C GLU A 390 -23.16 -28.46 -1.57
N GLY A 391 -23.84 -29.11 -0.64
CA GLY A 391 -23.50 -30.42 -0.09
C GLY A 391 -24.16 -31.61 -0.81
N ALA A 392 -24.95 -31.35 -1.86
CA ALA A 392 -25.73 -32.38 -2.57
C ALA A 392 -25.29 -32.58 -4.04
N GLU A 393 -24.17 -31.98 -4.48
CA GLU A 393 -23.42 -32.30 -5.69
C GLU A 393 -22.06 -32.95 -5.26
#